data_29be6d9f7090753359501943c5857fef
#
_entry.id   29be6d9f7090753359501943c5857fef
#
_cell.length_a   1.000
_cell.length_b   1.000
_cell.length_c   1.000
_cell.angle_alpha   90.00
_cell.angle_beta   90.00
_cell.angle_gamma   90.00
#
_symmetry.space_group_name_H-M   'P 1'
#
loop_
_entity.id
_entity.type
_entity.pdbx_description
1 polymer ?
#
loop_
_entity_poly.entity_id
_entity_poly.type
_entity_poly.pdbx_seq_one_letter_code
_entity_poly.pdbx_strand_id
1 'polypeptide(L)'
;MRPKRIILIRHGESSANVDRYLFGQIPDYTIELTEKGCMQARVAGCKLKELVGDESIYFYVSPFWRTRSTFENIVRSIPRSQFVYSEEPRLREQEWGYLRCNEDFDKICRERREYGTFYYRIPGGESGTDVYDRIDDLLGSMYRDFRREDYPENCVLVTHSLTIRLFLMRYYHLTVEEFEQMLSPDNCELVVMNLQDDGCY
;
A
#
# COMPACT_ATOMS: atom_id res chain seq x y z
N MET A 1 -13.84 9.25 -17.30
CA MET A 1 -12.45 9.53 -17.80
C MET A 1 -11.47 8.79 -16.90
N ARG A 2 -10.40 8.19 -17.43
CA ARG A 2 -9.39 7.57 -16.54
C ARG A 2 -8.67 8.66 -15.74
N PRO A 3 -8.25 8.41 -14.47
CA PRO A 3 -7.45 9.39 -13.74
C PRO A 3 -6.11 9.65 -14.47
N LYS A 4 -5.57 10.83 -14.32
CA LYS A 4 -4.26 11.22 -14.91
C LYS A 4 -3.11 10.44 -14.26
N ARG A 5 -3.28 10.08 -12.97
CA ARG A 5 -2.25 9.37 -12.20
C ARG A 5 -2.88 8.33 -11.27
N ILE A 6 -2.18 7.19 -11.15
CA ILE A 6 -2.35 6.26 -10.04
C ILE A 6 -1.09 6.41 -9.16
N ILE A 7 -1.27 6.73 -7.88
CA ILE A 7 -0.16 7.00 -6.96
C ILE A 7 -0.27 6.03 -5.79
N LEU A 8 0.75 5.20 -5.59
CA LEU A 8 0.81 4.25 -4.49
C LEU A 8 1.72 4.84 -3.40
N ILE A 9 1.24 4.86 -2.16
CA ILE A 9 1.98 5.42 -1.02
C ILE A 9 2.06 4.35 0.07
N ARG A 10 3.28 3.96 0.45
CA ARG A 10 3.51 3.11 1.63
C ARG A 10 3.26 3.93 2.90
N HIS A 11 2.68 3.30 3.92
CA HIS A 11 2.53 3.95 5.24
C HIS A 11 3.86 4.48 5.78
N GLY A 12 3.82 5.50 6.64
CA GLY A 12 4.97 6.03 7.36
C GLY A 12 5.60 5.00 8.30
N GLU A 13 6.78 5.27 8.84
CA GLU A 13 7.43 4.38 9.80
C GLU A 13 6.47 4.03 10.95
N SER A 14 6.25 2.73 11.15
CA SER A 14 5.42 2.20 12.23
C SER A 14 6.28 1.64 13.36
N SER A 15 5.69 1.44 14.54
CA SER A 15 6.37 0.78 15.66
C SER A 15 6.90 -0.61 15.28
N ALA A 16 6.22 -1.35 14.38
CA ALA A 16 6.71 -2.63 13.87
C ALA A 16 7.87 -2.50 12.86
N ASN A 17 8.11 -1.33 12.27
CA ASN A 17 9.33 -1.11 11.50
C ASN A 17 10.55 -0.94 12.39
N VAL A 18 10.34 -0.47 13.64
CA VAL A 18 11.38 -0.32 14.67
C VAL A 18 11.57 -1.62 15.43
N ASP A 19 10.48 -2.24 15.86
CA ASP A 19 10.47 -3.54 16.55
C ASP A 19 9.54 -4.53 15.79
N ARG A 20 10.14 -5.36 14.95
CA ARG A 20 9.41 -6.34 14.13
C ARG A 20 8.69 -7.42 14.93
N TYR A 21 9.06 -7.63 16.19
CA TYR A 21 8.44 -8.64 17.03
C TYR A 21 7.06 -8.25 17.54
N LEU A 22 6.66 -7.00 17.35
CA LEU A 22 5.29 -6.55 17.65
C LEU A 22 4.22 -7.31 16.87
N PHE A 23 4.53 -7.86 15.69
CA PHE A 23 3.59 -8.71 14.94
C PHE A 23 3.14 -9.96 15.71
N GLY A 24 3.91 -10.44 16.68
CA GLY A 24 3.54 -11.55 17.56
C GLY A 24 2.88 -11.14 18.89
N GLN A 25 2.84 -9.85 19.21
CA GLN A 25 2.42 -9.34 20.51
C GLN A 25 1.06 -8.62 20.49
N ILE A 26 0.78 -7.91 19.41
CA ILE A 26 -0.47 -7.15 19.23
C ILE A 26 -1.07 -7.43 17.86
N PRO A 27 -2.38 -7.24 17.67
CA PRO A 27 -3.00 -7.41 16.37
C PRO A 27 -2.38 -6.46 15.34
N ASP A 28 -1.95 -6.98 14.19
CA ASP A 28 -1.23 -6.21 13.16
C ASP A 28 -1.97 -4.94 12.72
N TYR A 29 -3.30 -5.00 12.62
CA TYR A 29 -4.09 -3.85 12.19
C TYR A 29 -4.05 -2.67 13.17
N THR A 30 -3.66 -2.89 14.45
CA THR A 30 -3.58 -1.87 15.51
C THR A 30 -2.19 -1.24 15.65
N ILE A 31 -1.21 -1.69 14.88
CA ILE A 31 0.15 -1.14 14.91
C ILE A 31 0.13 0.31 14.42
N GLU A 32 0.63 1.21 15.27
CA GLU A 32 0.61 2.66 15.06
C GLU A 32 1.88 3.17 14.34
N LEU A 33 1.81 4.40 13.81
CA LEU A 33 2.98 5.13 13.35
C LEU A 33 3.84 5.59 14.52
N THR A 34 5.15 5.71 14.29
CA THR A 34 6.05 6.48 15.14
C THR A 34 5.86 7.98 14.89
N GLU A 35 6.40 8.82 15.77
CA GLU A 35 6.46 10.28 15.52
C GLU A 35 7.17 10.60 14.20
N LYS A 36 8.26 9.88 13.91
CA LYS A 36 8.97 9.98 12.63
C LYS A 36 8.07 9.59 11.44
N GLY A 37 7.28 8.53 11.58
CA GLY A 37 6.30 8.12 10.58
C GLY A 37 5.24 9.19 10.31
N CYS A 38 4.75 9.85 11.36
CA CYS A 38 3.83 10.98 11.22
C CYS A 38 4.47 12.16 10.47
N MET A 39 5.74 12.47 10.74
CA MET A 39 6.47 13.52 10.01
C MET A 39 6.70 13.14 8.54
N GLN A 40 7.09 11.89 8.26
CA GLN A 40 7.22 11.39 6.89
C GLN A 40 5.91 11.54 6.10
N ALA A 41 4.77 11.21 6.72
CA ALA A 41 3.46 11.34 6.10
C ALA A 41 3.09 12.81 5.79
N ARG A 42 3.43 13.76 6.65
CA ARG A 42 3.25 15.20 6.40
C ARG A 42 4.09 15.67 5.22
N VAL A 43 5.35 15.25 5.14
CA VAL A 43 6.24 15.56 4.02
C VAL A 43 5.69 14.96 2.72
N ALA A 44 5.21 13.71 2.76
CA ALA A 44 4.55 13.07 1.62
C ALA A 44 3.30 13.85 1.17
N GLY A 45 2.52 14.39 2.10
CA GLY A 45 1.38 15.26 1.81
C GLY A 45 1.76 16.51 1.05
N CYS A 46 2.85 17.19 1.46
CA CYS A 46 3.38 18.35 0.72
C CYS A 46 3.83 17.97 -0.70
N LYS A 47 4.58 16.87 -0.84
CA LYS A 47 5.02 16.37 -2.16
C LYS A 47 3.83 15.99 -3.05
N LEU A 48 2.80 15.35 -2.48
CA LEU A 48 1.59 15.00 -3.21
C LEU A 48 0.87 16.27 -3.69
N LYS A 49 0.69 17.27 -2.81
CA LYS A 49 0.07 18.55 -3.16
C LYS A 49 0.85 19.29 -4.25
N GLU A 50 2.17 19.28 -4.19
CA GLU A 50 3.02 19.86 -5.21
C GLU A 50 2.87 19.14 -6.57
N LEU A 51 2.76 17.80 -6.55
CA LEU A 51 2.59 16.97 -7.74
C LEU A 51 1.23 17.18 -8.42
N VAL A 52 0.14 17.23 -7.64
CA VAL A 52 -1.23 17.27 -8.18
C VAL A 52 -1.80 18.69 -8.31
N GLY A 53 -1.19 19.69 -7.66
CA GLY A 53 -1.72 21.05 -7.66
C GLY A 53 -3.14 21.14 -7.09
N ASP A 54 -4.06 21.69 -7.86
CA ASP A 54 -5.48 21.85 -7.49
C ASP A 54 -6.38 20.75 -8.08
N GLU A 55 -5.80 19.73 -8.71
CA GLU A 55 -6.55 18.60 -9.27
C GLU A 55 -7.23 17.76 -8.18
N SER A 56 -8.39 17.22 -8.51
CA SER A 56 -9.19 16.39 -7.61
C SER A 56 -8.54 15.00 -7.35
N ILE A 57 -8.75 14.46 -6.14
CA ILE A 57 -8.12 13.22 -5.68
C ILE A 57 -9.17 12.26 -5.11
N TYR A 58 -9.09 10.98 -5.50
CA TYR A 58 -9.73 9.87 -4.80
C TYR A 58 -8.70 9.05 -4.05
N PHE A 59 -8.88 8.88 -2.73
CA PHE A 59 -8.05 8.01 -1.92
C PHE A 59 -8.73 6.68 -1.63
N TYR A 60 -8.03 5.58 -1.92
CA TYR A 60 -8.28 4.26 -1.35
C TYR A 60 -7.31 4.04 -0.19
N VAL A 61 -7.81 3.79 1.00
CA VAL A 61 -6.98 3.70 2.21
C VAL A 61 -7.12 2.31 2.83
N SER A 62 -6.01 1.62 3.07
CA SER A 62 -6.02 0.39 3.87
C SER A 62 -6.59 0.67 5.27
N PRO A 63 -7.42 -0.23 5.86
CA PRO A 63 -8.06 0.02 7.14
C PRO A 63 -7.14 -0.11 8.37
N PHE A 64 -5.86 -0.44 8.18
CA PHE A 64 -4.90 -0.56 9.27
C PHE A 64 -4.56 0.79 9.89
N TRP A 65 -4.34 0.86 11.19
CA TRP A 65 -4.12 2.13 11.90
C TRP A 65 -2.96 2.94 11.33
N ARG A 66 -1.83 2.29 11.01
CA ARG A 66 -0.66 2.96 10.39
C ARG A 66 -0.97 3.61 9.04
N THR A 67 -1.83 3.02 8.24
CA THR A 67 -2.25 3.59 6.94
C THR A 67 -3.29 4.69 7.10
N ARG A 68 -4.25 4.54 8.01
CA ARG A 68 -5.19 5.61 8.37
C ARG A 68 -4.45 6.84 8.88
N SER A 69 -3.53 6.67 9.85
CA SER A 69 -2.73 7.77 10.39
C SER A 69 -1.82 8.40 9.32
N THR A 70 -1.31 7.59 8.37
CA THR A 70 -0.56 8.13 7.22
C THR A 70 -1.46 9.02 6.37
N PHE A 71 -2.64 8.52 5.97
CA PHE A 71 -3.61 9.30 5.22
C PHE A 71 -4.01 10.60 5.93
N GLU A 72 -4.35 10.54 7.21
CA GLU A 72 -4.72 11.71 8.01
C GLU A 72 -3.63 12.79 8.06
N ASN A 73 -2.35 12.39 8.10
CA ASN A 73 -1.22 13.31 8.06
C ASN A 73 -0.96 13.86 6.64
N ILE A 74 -1.14 13.06 5.59
CA ILE A 74 -1.04 13.48 4.18
C ILE A 74 -2.07 14.58 3.88
N VAL A 75 -3.34 14.36 4.21
CA VAL A 75 -4.41 15.28 3.84
C VAL A 75 -4.41 16.62 4.59
N ARG A 76 -3.55 16.79 5.61
CA ARG A 76 -3.36 18.10 6.27
C ARG A 76 -2.84 19.18 5.31
N SER A 77 -2.15 18.79 4.24
CA SER A 77 -1.62 19.70 3.21
C SER A 77 -2.59 19.89 2.04
N ILE A 78 -3.76 19.24 2.05
CA ILE A 78 -4.70 19.18 0.93
C ILE A 78 -6.06 19.74 1.39
N PRO A 79 -6.65 20.74 0.70
CA PRO A 79 -7.97 21.26 1.04
C PRO A 79 -9.03 20.16 1.06
N ARG A 80 -9.95 20.17 2.05
CA ARG A 80 -10.99 19.14 2.19
C ARG A 80 -11.89 19.02 0.96
N SER A 81 -12.10 20.08 0.24
CA SER A 81 -12.89 20.12 -1.01
C SER A 81 -12.21 19.44 -2.20
N GLN A 82 -10.90 19.19 -2.11
CA GLN A 82 -10.10 18.65 -3.21
C GLN A 82 -10.08 17.11 -3.23
N PHE A 83 -10.48 16.45 -2.15
CA PHE A 83 -10.40 15.00 -2.09
C PHE A 83 -11.66 14.32 -1.54
N VAL A 84 -11.86 13.08 -1.99
CA VAL A 84 -12.77 12.11 -1.41
C VAL A 84 -11.98 10.84 -1.07
N TYR A 85 -12.46 10.03 -0.14
CA TYR A 85 -11.77 8.80 0.23
C TYR A 85 -12.74 7.69 0.63
N SER A 86 -12.27 6.45 0.52
CA SER A 86 -12.89 5.27 1.10
C SER A 86 -11.83 4.35 1.72
N GLU A 87 -12.22 3.60 2.73
CA GLU A 87 -11.42 2.47 3.19
C GLU A 87 -11.60 1.28 2.26
N GLU A 88 -10.49 0.61 1.94
CA GLU A 88 -10.47 -0.53 1.03
C GLU A 88 -9.74 -1.70 1.70
N PRO A 89 -10.49 -2.69 2.24
CA PRO A 89 -9.90 -3.82 2.96
C PRO A 89 -8.95 -4.69 2.14
N ARG A 90 -9.09 -4.73 0.82
CA ARG A 90 -8.17 -5.47 -0.07
C ARG A 90 -6.78 -4.85 -0.13
N LEU A 91 -6.60 -3.60 0.35
CA LEU A 91 -5.31 -2.93 0.49
C LEU A 91 -4.56 -3.26 1.79
N ARG A 92 -5.10 -4.12 2.67
CA ARG A 92 -4.40 -4.53 3.89
C ARG A 92 -3.05 -5.17 3.58
N GLU A 93 -2.15 -5.22 4.56
CA GLU A 93 -0.87 -5.93 4.42
C GLU A 93 -1.10 -7.45 4.37
N GLN A 94 -0.10 -8.19 3.92
CA GLN A 94 -0.06 -9.65 4.01
C GLN A 94 -0.26 -10.08 5.45
N GLU A 95 -1.15 -11.04 5.69
CA GLU A 95 -1.40 -11.59 7.01
C GLU A 95 -0.24 -12.49 7.47
N TRP A 96 0.33 -12.14 8.65
CA TRP A 96 1.44 -12.88 9.24
C TRP A 96 1.02 -14.08 10.08
N GLY A 97 -0.29 -14.37 10.15
CA GLY A 97 -0.81 -15.48 10.94
C GLY A 97 -0.66 -15.25 12.44
N TYR A 98 -0.69 -16.33 13.19
CA TYR A 98 -0.56 -16.31 14.65
C TYR A 98 0.87 -16.67 15.07
N LEU A 99 1.64 -15.67 15.43
CA LEU A 99 3.01 -15.84 15.91
C LEU A 99 2.98 -16.05 17.45
N ARG A 100 3.64 -17.10 17.93
CA ARG A 100 3.64 -17.44 19.35
C ARG A 100 4.84 -16.83 20.09
N CYS A 101 5.94 -16.63 19.39
CA CYS A 101 7.19 -16.10 19.91
C CYS A 101 8.04 -15.47 18.79
N ASN A 102 9.12 -14.80 19.18
CA ASN A 102 10.02 -14.15 18.24
C ASN A 102 10.74 -15.14 17.31
N GLU A 103 11.03 -16.34 17.81
CA GLU A 103 11.67 -17.40 17.04
C GLU A 103 10.79 -17.88 15.88
N ASP A 104 9.45 -17.89 16.06
CA ASP A 104 8.51 -18.20 14.97
C ASP A 104 8.62 -17.16 13.84
N PHE A 105 8.69 -15.87 14.20
CA PHE A 105 8.85 -14.79 13.22
C PHE A 105 10.17 -14.93 12.43
N ASP A 106 11.28 -15.15 13.13
CA ASP A 106 12.60 -15.31 12.50
C ASP A 106 12.67 -16.54 11.60
N LYS A 107 12.04 -17.64 12.04
CA LYS A 107 11.92 -18.86 11.24
C LYS A 107 11.14 -18.60 9.95
N ILE A 108 9.96 -18.00 10.05
CA ILE A 108 9.11 -17.67 8.90
C ILE A 108 9.86 -16.74 7.93
N CYS A 109 10.53 -15.70 8.43
CA CYS A 109 11.31 -14.79 7.59
C CYS A 109 12.43 -15.50 6.83
N ARG A 110 13.08 -16.50 7.45
CA ARG A 110 14.14 -17.29 6.81
C ARG A 110 13.56 -18.23 5.74
N GLU A 111 12.56 -19.02 6.10
CA GLU A 111 11.88 -19.94 5.16
C GLU A 111 11.29 -19.19 3.96
N ARG A 112 10.64 -18.05 4.20
CA ARG A 112 10.09 -17.20 3.14
C ARG A 112 11.17 -16.68 2.19
N ARG A 113 12.36 -16.35 2.69
CA ARG A 113 13.48 -15.92 1.86
C ARG A 113 14.05 -17.04 1.00
N GLU A 114 14.11 -18.24 1.55
CA GLU A 114 14.62 -19.42 0.84
C GLU A 114 13.63 -19.94 -0.21
N TYR A 115 12.34 -19.94 0.09
CA TYR A 115 11.30 -20.47 -0.79
C TYR A 115 10.85 -19.47 -1.87
N GLY A 116 10.96 -18.18 -1.60
CA GLY A 116 10.43 -17.07 -2.41
C GLY A 116 9.19 -16.44 -1.78
N THR A 117 9.16 -15.10 -1.79
CA THR A 117 8.12 -14.28 -1.14
C THR A 117 6.74 -14.51 -1.76
N PHE A 118 6.68 -14.74 -3.08
CA PHE A 118 5.43 -14.85 -3.81
C PHE A 118 4.65 -16.12 -3.45
N TYR A 119 5.32 -17.27 -3.44
CA TYR A 119 4.65 -18.56 -3.22
C TYR A 119 4.65 -19.03 -1.76
N TYR A 120 5.57 -18.52 -0.91
CA TYR A 120 5.63 -18.97 0.48
C TYR A 120 4.35 -18.57 1.22
N ARG A 121 3.64 -19.57 1.76
CA ARG A 121 2.48 -19.35 2.62
C ARG A 121 2.91 -19.26 4.07
N ILE A 122 2.63 -18.14 4.70
CA ILE A 122 2.85 -17.97 6.14
C ILE A 122 1.88 -18.90 6.89
N PRO A 123 2.34 -19.72 7.85
CA PRO A 123 1.48 -20.60 8.65
C PRO A 123 0.35 -19.82 9.33
N GLY A 124 -0.89 -20.16 9.01
CA GLY A 124 -2.08 -19.42 9.50
C GLY A 124 -2.28 -18.02 8.92
N GLY A 125 -1.48 -17.65 7.91
CA GLY A 125 -1.55 -16.37 7.25
C GLY A 125 -1.68 -16.47 5.72
N GLU A 126 -1.31 -15.40 5.03
CA GLU A 126 -1.38 -15.29 3.57
C GLU A 126 -0.03 -15.66 2.91
N SER A 127 -0.07 -16.13 1.67
CA SER A 127 1.05 -16.11 0.73
C SER A 127 1.05 -14.80 -0.07
N GLY A 128 2.09 -14.54 -0.85
CA GLY A 128 2.08 -13.45 -1.83
C GLY A 128 0.99 -13.65 -2.89
N THR A 129 0.68 -14.92 -3.28
CA THR A 129 -0.40 -15.22 -4.23
C THR A 129 -1.78 -14.81 -3.71
N ASP A 130 -2.08 -15.01 -2.42
CA ASP A 130 -3.37 -14.57 -1.86
C ASP A 130 -3.51 -13.03 -1.92
N VAL A 131 -2.42 -12.33 -1.66
CA VAL A 131 -2.41 -10.86 -1.80
C VAL A 131 -2.55 -10.45 -3.25
N TYR A 132 -1.89 -11.14 -4.19
CA TYR A 132 -2.01 -10.90 -5.62
C TYR A 132 -3.45 -11.06 -6.12
N ASP A 133 -4.15 -12.13 -5.70
CA ASP A 133 -5.53 -12.39 -6.10
C ASP A 133 -6.48 -11.29 -5.62
N ARG A 134 -6.34 -10.82 -4.37
CA ARG A 134 -7.20 -9.73 -3.88
C ARG A 134 -6.86 -8.36 -4.50
N ILE A 135 -5.63 -8.17 -4.97
CA ILE A 135 -5.25 -6.99 -5.75
C ILE A 135 -5.81 -7.04 -7.16
N ASP A 136 -5.85 -8.21 -7.80
CA ASP A 136 -6.51 -8.38 -9.10
C ASP A 136 -8.01 -8.04 -9.02
N ASP A 137 -8.70 -8.52 -7.99
CA ASP A 137 -10.10 -8.17 -7.74
C ASP A 137 -10.28 -6.66 -7.48
N LEU A 138 -9.36 -6.02 -6.73
CA LEU A 138 -9.36 -4.58 -6.52
C LEU A 138 -9.21 -3.82 -7.84
N LEU A 139 -8.26 -4.20 -8.68
CA LEU A 139 -8.05 -3.58 -9.98
C LEU A 139 -9.31 -3.62 -10.84
N GLY A 140 -10.04 -4.75 -10.84
CA GLY A 140 -11.33 -4.86 -11.50
C GLY A 140 -12.37 -3.85 -10.98
N SER A 141 -12.38 -3.58 -9.66
CA SER A 141 -13.26 -2.57 -9.04
C SER A 141 -12.82 -1.15 -9.42
N MET A 142 -11.52 -0.86 -9.34
CA MET A 142 -10.96 0.45 -9.74
C MET A 142 -11.26 0.79 -11.21
N TYR A 143 -11.12 -0.19 -12.12
CA TYR A 143 -11.46 0.02 -13.54
C TYR A 143 -12.95 0.34 -13.75
N ARG A 144 -13.86 -0.19 -12.96
CA ARG A 144 -15.28 0.21 -12.98
C ARG A 144 -15.47 1.64 -12.47
N ASP A 145 -14.81 1.99 -11.37
CA ASP A 145 -14.87 3.34 -10.80
C ASP A 145 -14.31 4.39 -11.78
N PHE A 146 -13.20 4.09 -12.48
CA PHE A 146 -12.59 4.99 -13.48
C PHE A 146 -13.49 5.28 -14.70
N ARG A 147 -14.56 4.50 -14.91
CA ARG A 147 -15.53 4.76 -15.98
C ARG A 147 -16.58 5.79 -15.61
N ARG A 148 -16.67 6.17 -14.33
CA ARG A 148 -17.61 7.20 -13.88
C ARG A 148 -17.15 8.56 -14.41
N GLU A 149 -18.10 9.37 -14.88
CA GLU A 149 -17.83 10.71 -15.41
C GLU A 149 -17.30 11.66 -14.33
N ASP A 150 -17.74 11.46 -13.08
CA ASP A 150 -17.38 12.24 -11.89
C ASP A 150 -16.15 11.72 -11.14
N TYR A 151 -15.40 10.73 -11.70
CA TYR A 151 -14.21 10.22 -11.03
C TYR A 151 -13.09 11.26 -10.99
N PRO A 152 -12.43 11.46 -9.83
CA PRO A 152 -11.35 12.42 -9.66
C PRO A 152 -10.16 12.23 -10.61
N GLU A 153 -9.41 13.32 -10.84
CA GLU A 153 -8.28 13.34 -11.77
C GLU A 153 -7.08 12.50 -11.31
N ASN A 154 -6.98 12.24 -10.00
CA ASN A 154 -5.91 11.42 -9.42
C ASN A 154 -6.49 10.32 -8.54
N CYS A 155 -5.93 9.12 -8.65
CA CYS A 155 -6.20 7.97 -7.79
C CYS A 155 -5.01 7.73 -6.88
N VAL A 156 -5.18 7.80 -5.56
CA VAL A 156 -4.11 7.59 -4.58
C VAL A 156 -4.45 6.40 -3.69
N LEU A 157 -3.53 5.45 -3.56
CA LEU A 157 -3.66 4.29 -2.69
C LEU A 157 -2.69 4.41 -1.52
N VAL A 158 -3.19 4.47 -0.28
CA VAL A 158 -2.37 4.45 0.93
C VAL A 158 -2.37 3.04 1.49
N THR A 159 -1.23 2.36 1.41
CA THR A 159 -1.15 0.92 1.63
C THR A 159 0.23 0.48 2.18
N HIS A 160 0.68 -0.72 1.88
CA HIS A 160 1.83 -1.40 2.48
C HIS A 160 2.84 -1.82 1.41
N SER A 161 4.04 -2.17 1.85
CA SER A 161 5.17 -2.47 0.97
C SER A 161 4.90 -3.63 0.02
N LEU A 162 4.50 -4.79 0.54
CA LEU A 162 4.24 -5.97 -0.30
C LEU A 162 3.05 -5.74 -1.22
N THR A 163 2.00 -5.11 -0.71
CA THR A 163 0.80 -4.79 -1.48
C THR A 163 1.12 -3.89 -2.69
N ILE A 164 2.02 -2.89 -2.53
CA ILE A 164 2.49 -2.05 -3.65
C ILE A 164 3.23 -2.88 -4.70
N ARG A 165 4.18 -3.72 -4.27
CA ARG A 165 4.95 -4.57 -5.19
C ARG A 165 4.05 -5.50 -5.99
N LEU A 166 3.06 -6.12 -5.34
CA LEU A 166 2.10 -7.02 -6.00
C LEU A 166 1.10 -6.28 -6.89
N PHE A 167 0.72 -5.04 -6.52
CA PHE A 167 -0.05 -4.17 -7.40
C PHE A 167 0.70 -3.89 -8.70
N LEU A 168 1.97 -3.51 -8.61
CA LEU A 168 2.82 -3.25 -9.78
C LEU A 168 3.05 -4.53 -10.59
N MET A 169 3.32 -5.66 -9.92
CA MET A 169 3.45 -6.96 -10.58
C MET A 169 2.21 -7.30 -11.41
N ARG A 170 1.01 -7.16 -10.81
CA ARG A 170 -0.24 -7.46 -11.50
C ARG A 170 -0.53 -6.48 -12.63
N TYR A 171 -0.27 -5.20 -12.38
CA TYR A 171 -0.55 -4.14 -13.35
C TYR A 171 0.34 -4.22 -14.59
N TYR A 172 1.64 -4.42 -14.41
CA TYR A 172 2.63 -4.50 -15.50
C TYR A 172 2.87 -5.91 -16.02
N HIS A 173 2.13 -6.92 -15.53
CA HIS A 173 2.28 -8.33 -15.92
C HIS A 173 3.72 -8.84 -15.72
N LEU A 174 4.36 -8.44 -14.62
CA LEU A 174 5.71 -8.87 -14.30
C LEU A 174 5.74 -10.36 -13.97
N THR A 175 6.84 -11.03 -14.28
CA THR A 175 7.08 -12.42 -13.87
C THR A 175 7.34 -12.52 -12.37
N VAL A 176 7.31 -13.75 -11.83
CA VAL A 176 7.63 -13.98 -10.40
C VAL A 176 9.08 -13.65 -10.12
N GLU A 177 9.99 -13.95 -11.03
CA GLU A 177 11.41 -13.66 -10.93
C GLU A 177 11.66 -12.14 -10.86
N GLU A 178 10.98 -11.36 -11.69
CA GLU A 178 11.03 -9.90 -11.65
C GLU A 178 10.47 -9.35 -10.33
N PHE A 179 9.35 -9.88 -9.87
CA PHE A 179 8.77 -9.50 -8.58
C PHE A 179 9.71 -9.78 -7.41
N GLU A 180 10.37 -10.95 -7.37
CA GLU A 180 11.30 -11.30 -6.28
C GLU A 180 12.50 -10.34 -6.22
N GLN A 181 12.89 -9.73 -7.34
CA GLN A 181 13.98 -8.76 -7.43
C GLN A 181 13.52 -7.31 -7.14
N MET A 182 12.22 -7.05 -7.08
CA MET A 182 11.72 -5.69 -6.81
C MET A 182 12.13 -5.23 -5.42
N LEU A 183 12.63 -4.02 -5.32
CA LEU A 183 12.86 -3.35 -4.04
C LEU A 183 11.53 -2.95 -3.38
N SER A 184 11.52 -2.98 -2.07
CA SER A 184 10.40 -2.42 -1.30
C SER A 184 10.46 -0.90 -1.32
N PRO A 185 9.35 -0.20 -1.57
CA PRO A 185 9.34 1.26 -1.47
C PRO A 185 9.65 1.70 -0.03
N ASP A 186 10.26 2.85 0.13
CA ASP A 186 10.51 3.46 1.42
C ASP A 186 9.22 3.92 2.11
N ASN A 187 9.27 4.15 3.43
CA ASN A 187 8.12 4.69 4.16
C ASN A 187 7.71 6.06 3.60
N CYS A 188 6.44 6.22 3.26
CA CYS A 188 5.87 7.41 2.62
C CYS A 188 6.46 7.74 1.24
N GLU A 189 7.10 6.80 0.57
CA GLU A 189 7.47 6.95 -0.83
C GLU A 189 6.22 7.00 -1.71
N LEU A 190 6.25 7.91 -2.70
CA LEU A 190 5.22 8.05 -3.71
C LEU A 190 5.67 7.32 -4.98
N VAL A 191 5.04 6.21 -5.29
CA VAL A 191 5.22 5.49 -6.57
C VAL A 191 4.17 5.99 -7.54
N VAL A 192 4.59 6.78 -8.53
CA VAL A 192 3.69 7.50 -9.45
C VAL A 192 3.62 6.78 -10.78
N MET A 193 2.41 6.42 -11.19
CA MET A 193 2.09 5.86 -12.50
C MET A 193 1.31 6.94 -13.27
N ASN A 194 1.85 7.43 -14.38
CA ASN A 194 1.21 8.47 -15.18
C ASN A 194 0.49 7.86 -16.38
N LEU A 195 -0.72 8.33 -16.65
CA LEU A 195 -1.46 7.95 -17.85
C LEU A 195 -0.70 8.39 -19.10
N GLN A 196 -0.41 7.45 -19.99
CA GLN A 196 0.28 7.68 -21.26
C GLN A 196 -0.75 7.92 -22.39
N ASP A 197 -0.27 8.40 -23.53
CA ASP A 197 -1.12 8.69 -24.72
C ASP A 197 -1.81 7.43 -25.25
N ASP A 198 -1.24 6.24 -25.04
CA ASP A 198 -1.82 4.96 -25.40
C ASP A 198 -2.92 4.47 -24.44
N GLY A 199 -3.16 5.22 -23.36
CA GLY A 199 -4.14 4.89 -22.32
C GLY A 199 -3.64 3.90 -21.27
N CYS A 200 -2.35 3.58 -21.22
CA CYS A 200 -1.68 2.82 -20.14
C CYS A 200 -1.07 3.75 -19.10
N TYR A 201 -0.68 3.21 -17.94
CA TYR A 201 0.05 3.95 -16.90
C TYR A 201 1.49 3.49 -16.80
#